data_da64329fba97978bee00e416305f32b2
#
_entry.id   da64329fba97978bee00e416305f32b2
#
_cell.length_a   1.000
_cell.length_b   1.000
_cell.length_c   1.000
_cell.angle_alpha   90.00
_cell.angle_beta   90.00
_cell.angle_gamma   90.00
#
_symmetry.space_group_name_H-M   'P 1'
#
loop_
_entity.id
_entity.type
_entity.pdbx_description
1 polymer ?
#
loop_
_entity_poly.entity_id
_entity_poly.type
_entity_poly.pdbx_seq_one_letter_code
_entity_poly.pdbx_strand_id
1 'polypeptide(L)'
;MANTTFQGPVTSKAGFITTGPANVVDADSSVSLTVATHSGKIVHNDAAGAVTYTLPATNANSDSAIAGPGADLNNLSNVGAKFEIFSSITKTGDFVVQVANATDVIIGSASFIDD
;
A
#
# COMPACT_ATOMS: atom_id res chain seq x y z
N MET A 1 0.37 -9.49 -22.61
CA MET A 1 -1.07 -9.66 -22.34
C MET A 1 -1.70 -8.28 -22.21
N ALA A 2 -2.82 -8.04 -22.87
CA ALA A 2 -3.48 -6.74 -22.82
C ALA A 2 -4.22 -6.56 -21.48
N ASN A 3 -4.15 -5.36 -20.91
CA ASN A 3 -4.94 -5.00 -19.74
C ASN A 3 -6.33 -4.54 -20.20
N THR A 4 -7.35 -4.96 -19.46
CA THR A 4 -8.71 -4.45 -19.66
C THR A 4 -8.92 -3.24 -18.74
N THR A 5 -9.28 -2.10 -19.31
CA THR A 5 -9.55 -0.87 -18.58
C THR A 5 -11.03 -0.57 -18.64
N PHE A 6 -11.64 -0.33 -17.48
CA PHE A 6 -13.03 0.11 -17.36
C PHE A 6 -13.07 1.61 -17.14
N GLN A 7 -13.92 2.32 -17.89
CA GLN A 7 -14.06 3.79 -17.79
C GLN A 7 -15.24 4.22 -16.92
N GLY A 8 -15.83 3.32 -16.17
CA GLY A 8 -16.96 3.62 -15.32
C GLY A 8 -17.04 2.69 -14.12
N PRO A 9 -18.01 2.90 -13.23
CA PRO A 9 -18.20 2.03 -12.09
C PRO A 9 -18.41 0.57 -12.49
N VAL A 10 -17.72 -0.34 -11.82
CA VAL A 10 -17.89 -1.78 -12.01
C VAL A 10 -18.58 -2.34 -10.77
N THR A 11 -19.78 -2.91 -10.95
CA THR A 11 -20.51 -3.57 -9.87
C THR A 11 -20.32 -5.08 -9.98
N SER A 12 -19.70 -5.68 -8.96
CA SER A 12 -19.61 -7.13 -8.84
C SER A 12 -20.45 -7.60 -7.66
N LYS A 13 -21.46 -8.42 -7.90
CA LYS A 13 -22.34 -8.96 -6.85
C LYS A 13 -21.73 -10.12 -6.07
N ALA A 14 -20.73 -10.78 -6.64
CA ALA A 14 -20.04 -11.92 -6.04
C ALA A 14 -18.60 -11.63 -5.62
N GLY A 15 -18.14 -10.38 -5.77
CA GLY A 15 -16.78 -9.98 -5.49
C GLY A 15 -15.81 -10.25 -6.64
N PHE A 16 -14.55 -9.95 -6.42
CA PHE A 16 -13.47 -10.18 -7.37
C PHE A 16 -12.56 -11.28 -6.84
N ILE A 17 -12.21 -12.22 -7.70
CA ILE A 17 -11.21 -13.22 -7.40
C ILE A 17 -9.90 -12.75 -8.04
N THR A 18 -8.90 -12.51 -7.21
CA THR A 18 -7.55 -12.19 -7.68
C THR A 18 -6.67 -13.41 -7.43
N THR A 19 -6.06 -13.92 -8.47
CA THR A 19 -5.20 -15.10 -8.42
C THR A 19 -3.77 -14.73 -8.76
N GLY A 20 -2.82 -15.34 -8.06
CA GLY A 20 -1.40 -15.23 -8.35
C GLY A 20 -0.69 -14.07 -7.63
N PRO A 21 0.59 -13.86 -7.94
CA PRO A 21 1.48 -12.94 -7.23
C PRO A 21 1.16 -11.45 -7.47
N ALA A 22 0.15 -11.13 -8.28
CA ALA A 22 -0.24 -9.74 -8.58
C ALA A 22 -0.69 -8.93 -7.35
N ASN A 23 -1.05 -9.61 -6.26
CA ASN A 23 -1.43 -8.96 -5.00
C ASN A 23 -0.27 -8.76 -4.03
N VAL A 24 0.91 -9.18 -4.39
CA VAL A 24 2.11 -9.03 -3.57
C VAL A 24 3.07 -8.07 -4.28
N VAL A 25 3.57 -7.11 -3.54
CA VAL A 25 4.69 -6.24 -3.96
C VAL A 25 5.86 -6.59 -3.08
N ASP A 26 6.91 -7.12 -3.68
CA ASP A 26 8.15 -7.42 -3.00
C ASP A 26 8.98 -6.16 -2.83
N ALA A 27 9.38 -5.87 -1.60
CA ALA A 27 10.05 -4.62 -1.23
C ALA A 27 11.12 -4.86 -0.16
N ASP A 28 12.28 -5.36 -0.58
CA ASP A 28 13.40 -5.73 0.28
C ASP A 28 14.30 -4.58 0.70
N SER A 29 13.98 -3.38 0.28
CA SER A 29 14.68 -2.16 0.63
C SER A 29 13.72 -1.10 1.13
N SER A 30 14.27 -0.06 1.77
CA SER A 30 13.48 1.09 2.19
C SER A 30 12.80 1.74 1.01
N VAL A 31 11.49 2.00 1.12
CA VAL A 31 10.68 2.51 0.03
C VAL A 31 9.57 3.44 0.52
N SER A 32 9.25 4.45 -0.29
CA SER A 32 8.03 5.24 -0.10
C SER A 32 6.86 4.53 -0.76
N LEU A 33 5.88 4.13 0.04
CA LEU A 33 4.68 3.46 -0.44
C LEU A 33 3.80 4.47 -1.19
N THR A 34 3.13 3.99 -2.23
CA THR A 34 2.19 4.80 -3.02
C THR A 34 0.85 4.10 -3.12
N VAL A 35 -0.22 4.88 -3.26
CA VAL A 35 -1.57 4.32 -3.44
C VAL A 35 -1.64 3.49 -4.72
N ALA A 36 -1.10 4.00 -5.82
CA ALA A 36 -1.18 3.34 -7.12
C ALA A 36 -0.51 1.95 -7.15
N THR A 37 0.61 1.79 -6.44
CA THR A 37 1.41 0.55 -6.50
C THR A 37 1.11 -0.40 -5.35
N HIS A 38 0.84 0.13 -4.15
CA HIS A 38 0.87 -0.65 -2.91
C HIS A 38 -0.47 -0.79 -2.21
N SER A 39 -1.44 0.14 -2.44
CA SER A 39 -2.74 0.07 -1.77
C SER A 39 -3.53 -1.17 -2.21
N GLY A 40 -4.13 -1.85 -1.24
CA GLY A 40 -4.90 -3.08 -1.46
C GLY A 40 -4.05 -4.31 -1.77
N LYS A 41 -2.72 -4.21 -1.61
CA LYS A 41 -1.78 -5.31 -1.80
C LYS A 41 -1.02 -5.62 -0.52
N ILE A 42 -0.40 -6.78 -0.49
CA ILE A 42 0.56 -7.15 0.55
C ILE A 42 1.93 -6.63 0.13
N VAL A 43 2.52 -5.77 0.93
CA VAL A 43 3.92 -5.35 0.79
C VAL A 43 4.76 -6.35 1.57
N HIS A 44 5.43 -7.21 0.85
CA HIS A 44 6.24 -8.31 1.40
C HIS A 44 7.69 -7.88 1.53
N ASN A 45 8.33 -8.34 2.59
CA ASN A 45 9.75 -8.13 2.82
C ASN A 45 10.41 -9.42 3.33
N ASP A 46 11.46 -9.85 2.67
CA ASP A 46 12.32 -10.97 3.10
C ASP A 46 13.78 -10.57 3.34
N ALA A 47 14.10 -9.28 3.31
CA ALA A 47 15.41 -8.79 3.71
C ALA A 47 15.57 -8.78 5.24
N ALA A 48 16.65 -9.40 5.74
CA ALA A 48 16.92 -9.45 7.18
C ALA A 48 17.38 -8.12 7.78
N GLY A 49 17.98 -7.24 6.98
CA GLY A 49 18.53 -5.96 7.41
C GLY A 49 17.48 -4.92 7.79
N ALA A 50 17.95 -3.75 8.17
CA ALA A 50 17.08 -2.61 8.49
C ALA A 50 16.34 -2.13 7.25
N VAL A 51 15.01 -1.93 7.39
CA VAL A 51 14.14 -1.44 6.30
C VAL A 51 13.16 -0.42 6.85
N THR A 52 12.95 0.65 6.11
CA THR A 52 11.98 1.70 6.43
C THR A 52 10.97 1.86 5.31
N TYR A 53 9.71 1.70 5.63
CA TYR A 53 8.60 2.01 4.73
C TYR A 53 7.98 3.34 5.13
N THR A 54 7.92 4.27 4.18
CA THR A 54 7.28 5.56 4.39
C THR A 54 5.89 5.56 3.76
N LEU A 55 4.86 5.74 4.58
CA LEU A 55 3.48 5.87 4.11
C LEU A 55 3.33 7.15 3.27
N PRO A 56 2.45 7.16 2.26
CA PRO A 56 2.22 8.38 1.49
C PRO A 56 1.69 9.50 2.39
N ALA A 57 2.05 10.74 2.07
CA ALA A 57 1.48 11.92 2.71
C ALA A 57 -0.05 11.93 2.56
N THR A 58 -0.76 12.43 3.56
CA THR A 58 -2.21 12.52 3.50
C THR A 58 -2.65 13.34 2.30
N ASN A 59 -3.54 12.79 1.51
CA ASN A 59 -4.13 13.44 0.34
C ASN A 59 -5.62 13.14 0.30
N ALA A 60 -6.43 14.15 0.62
CA ALA A 60 -7.89 14.07 0.62
C ALA A 60 -8.51 14.59 -0.67
N ASN A 61 -7.73 14.73 -1.75
CA ASN A 61 -8.25 15.24 -3.02
C ASN A 61 -9.34 14.31 -3.57
N SER A 62 -10.60 14.76 -3.45
CA SER A 62 -11.76 13.98 -3.88
C SER A 62 -11.84 13.81 -5.39
N ASP A 63 -11.23 14.70 -6.15
CA ASP A 63 -11.27 14.65 -7.62
C ASP A 63 -10.42 13.47 -8.14
N SER A 64 -9.44 13.04 -7.37
CA SER A 64 -8.61 11.89 -7.69
C SER A 64 -9.32 10.55 -7.46
N ALA A 65 -10.36 10.53 -6.64
CA ALA A 65 -11.14 9.30 -6.39
C ALA A 65 -12.00 8.88 -7.60
N ILE A 66 -12.24 9.82 -8.53
CA ILE A 66 -12.98 9.58 -9.77
C ILE A 66 -11.98 9.68 -10.93
N ALA A 67 -11.08 8.72 -11.00
CA ALA A 67 -10.09 8.68 -12.06
C ALA A 67 -10.77 8.41 -13.42
N GLY A 68 -10.91 9.45 -14.23
CA GLY A 68 -11.30 9.32 -15.64
C GLY A 68 -10.09 8.98 -16.52
N PRO A 69 -10.32 8.81 -17.84
CA PRO A 69 -9.22 8.64 -18.79
C PRO A 69 -8.20 9.77 -18.66
N GLY A 70 -6.92 9.42 -18.48
CA GLY A 70 -5.83 10.39 -18.32
C GLY A 70 -5.63 10.92 -16.91
N ALA A 71 -6.31 10.39 -15.90
CA ALA A 71 -6.09 10.76 -14.51
C ALA A 71 -4.63 10.46 -14.09
N ASP A 72 -4.04 11.39 -13.35
CA ASP A 72 -2.74 11.19 -12.74
C ASP A 72 -2.84 10.23 -11.55
N LEU A 73 -2.44 8.99 -11.75
CA LEU A 73 -2.44 7.96 -10.72
C LEU A 73 -1.52 8.29 -9.53
N ASN A 74 -0.60 9.24 -9.69
CA ASN A 74 0.29 9.66 -8.61
C ASN A 74 -0.38 10.66 -7.66
N ASN A 75 -1.51 11.23 -8.06
CA ASN A 75 -2.27 12.20 -7.25
C ASN A 75 -3.61 11.64 -6.78
N LEU A 76 -3.72 10.33 -6.63
CA LEU A 76 -4.94 9.73 -6.09
C LEU A 76 -5.14 10.09 -4.62
N SER A 77 -6.40 10.34 -4.23
CA SER A 77 -6.78 10.40 -2.83
C SER A 77 -6.36 9.11 -2.11
N ASN A 78 -5.78 9.25 -0.94
CA ASN A 78 -5.45 8.10 -0.09
C ASN A 78 -6.43 7.91 1.08
N VAL A 79 -7.54 8.62 1.08
CA VAL A 79 -8.63 8.38 2.03
C VAL A 79 -9.20 6.99 1.81
N GLY A 80 -9.14 6.15 2.83
CA GLY A 80 -9.55 4.74 2.74
C GLY A 80 -8.52 3.80 2.11
N ALA A 81 -7.34 4.28 1.72
CA ALA A 81 -6.26 3.42 1.27
C ALA A 81 -5.81 2.47 2.39
N LYS A 82 -5.60 1.21 2.05
CA LYS A 82 -5.17 0.18 2.98
C LYS A 82 -3.81 -0.37 2.54
N PHE A 83 -2.89 -0.44 3.49
CA PHE A 83 -1.57 -1.04 3.30
C PHE A 83 -1.43 -2.23 4.25
N GLU A 84 -1.12 -3.39 3.70
CA GLU A 84 -0.82 -4.59 4.46
C GLU A 84 0.66 -4.90 4.29
N ILE A 85 1.38 -4.98 5.40
CA ILE A 85 2.84 -5.13 5.41
C ILE A 85 3.17 -6.44 6.12
N PHE A 86 3.95 -7.28 5.46
CA PHE A 86 4.34 -8.59 5.97
C PHE A 86 5.83 -8.81 5.80
N SER A 87 6.48 -9.26 6.86
CA SER A 87 7.87 -9.73 6.82
C SER A 87 7.91 -11.23 7.08
N SER A 88 8.52 -11.98 6.17
CA SER A 88 8.61 -13.44 6.24
C SER A 88 9.93 -13.95 6.83
N ILE A 89 10.79 -13.05 7.28
CA ILE A 89 12.12 -13.39 7.79
C ILE A 89 12.36 -12.78 9.17
N THR A 90 13.18 -13.45 9.98
CA THR A 90 13.69 -12.87 11.22
C THR A 90 14.57 -11.67 10.93
N LYS A 91 14.23 -10.53 11.52
CA LYS A 91 14.95 -9.28 11.34
C LYS A 91 16.22 -9.24 12.20
N THR A 92 17.32 -8.78 11.61
CA THR A 92 18.57 -8.45 12.29
C THR A 92 18.77 -6.95 12.42
N GLY A 93 17.89 -6.15 11.85
CA GLY A 93 17.86 -4.69 11.93
C GLY A 93 16.43 -4.19 12.06
N ASP A 94 16.27 -2.90 12.31
CA ASP A 94 14.97 -2.28 12.54
C ASP A 94 14.06 -2.38 11.33
N PHE A 95 12.81 -2.74 11.56
CA PHE A 95 11.73 -2.68 10.58
C PHE A 95 10.80 -1.53 10.97
N VAL A 96 10.87 -0.44 10.22
CA VAL A 96 10.19 0.81 10.54
C VAL A 96 9.09 1.11 9.54
N VAL A 97 7.91 1.47 10.03
CA VAL A 97 6.86 2.10 9.24
C VAL A 97 6.68 3.51 9.76
N GLN A 98 6.85 4.49 8.90
CA GLN A 98 6.79 5.90 9.27
C GLN A 98 5.84 6.69 8.36
N VAL A 99 5.43 7.85 8.81
CA VAL A 99 4.68 8.83 8.03
C VAL A 99 5.60 9.69 7.16
N ALA A 100 5.06 10.25 6.07
CA ALA A 100 5.84 11.11 5.17
C ALA A 100 6.13 12.51 5.75
N ASN A 101 5.23 13.02 6.60
CA ASN A 101 5.29 14.39 7.13
C ASN A 101 5.24 14.41 8.65
N ALA A 102 5.84 15.43 9.24
CA ALA A 102 5.77 15.64 10.70
C ALA A 102 4.36 15.99 11.22
N THR A 103 3.45 16.35 10.33
CA THR A 103 2.05 16.68 10.67
C THR A 103 1.13 15.46 10.60
N ASP A 104 1.54 14.39 9.93
CA ASP A 104 0.79 13.15 9.87
C ASP A 104 1.05 12.32 11.11
N VAL A 105 0.07 11.55 11.55
CA VAL A 105 0.19 10.70 12.74
C VAL A 105 -0.31 9.29 12.45
N ILE A 106 0.32 8.29 13.06
CA ILE A 106 -0.17 6.92 13.10
C ILE A 106 -0.91 6.74 14.42
N ILE A 107 -2.19 6.39 14.33
CA ILE A 107 -3.02 6.12 15.50
C ILE A 107 -3.33 4.62 15.53
N GLY A 108 -3.04 3.97 16.64
CA GLY A 108 -3.29 2.55 16.78
C GLY A 108 -2.71 1.96 18.06
N SER A 109 -2.75 0.66 18.14
CA SER A 109 -2.14 -0.12 19.21
C SER A 109 -1.25 -1.20 18.62
N ALA A 110 -0.19 -1.56 19.36
CA ALA A 110 0.65 -2.70 19.04
C ALA A 110 0.48 -3.77 20.11
N SER A 111 0.44 -5.02 19.68
CA SER A 111 0.48 -6.18 20.58
C SER A 111 1.79 -6.92 20.35
N PHE A 112 2.49 -7.20 21.42
CA PHE A 112 3.72 -7.99 21.39
C PHE A 112 3.44 -9.33 22.09
N ILE A 113 3.86 -10.41 21.47
CA ILE A 113 3.90 -11.72 22.08
C ILE A 113 5.37 -11.98 22.37
N ASP A 114 5.72 -12.13 23.63
CA ASP A 114 7.05 -12.52 24.09
C ASP A 114 6.99 -14.03 24.40
N ASP A 115 7.82 -14.79 23.72
CA ASP A 115 7.94 -16.25 23.90
C ASP A 115 9.00 -16.61 24.95
#